data_ed27d35b205f99b091376eaea32f4f32
#
_entry.id   ed27d35b205f99b091376eaea32f4f32
#
_cell.length_a   1.000
_cell.length_b   1.000
_cell.length_c   1.000
_cell.angle_alpha   90.00
_cell.angle_beta   90.00
_cell.angle_gamma   90.00
#
_symmetry.space_group_name_H-M   'P 1'
#
loop_
_entity.id
_entity.type
_entity.pdbx_description
1 polymer ?
#
loop_
_entity_poly.entity_id
_entity_poly.type
_entity_poly.pdbx_seq_one_letter_code
_entity_poly.pdbx_strand_id
1 'polypeptide(L)'
;TGNKVTGASFINTKKETLIVHAALTIDGTDLGDAFAAAGAKYDIGMEDSSYSKEAMAPGNYLIIQDLTWAAILKDFGKGADKTIARPANYDSTLYFCCCTDAPCKEGKPYNVNAAKMLEYGRIPGDKFMINWPAHGNDFIGNFIDINPIDREKALEGARQKTLGFIYFIQTTLGMKQYGLANEFPSNHKLALMPY
;
A
#
# COMPACT_ATOMS: atom_id res chain seq x y z
N THR A 1 -26.02 15.65 15.84
CA THR A 1 -27.48 15.83 15.83
C THR A 1 -27.89 16.64 14.61
N GLY A 2 -28.81 16.14 13.81
CA GLY A 2 -29.14 16.72 12.51
C GLY A 2 -27.95 16.66 11.56
N ASN A 3 -27.71 17.73 10.80
CA ASN A 3 -26.60 17.83 9.83
C ASN A 3 -25.32 18.44 10.43
N LYS A 4 -25.16 18.39 11.75
CA LYS A 4 -24.01 19.00 12.43
C LYS A 4 -23.18 17.93 13.12
N VAL A 5 -21.89 17.87 12.78
CA VAL A 5 -20.89 17.10 13.53
C VAL A 5 -20.51 17.93 14.78
N THR A 6 -20.62 17.32 15.95
CA THR A 6 -20.36 18.00 17.25
C THR A 6 -19.13 17.45 17.96
N GLY A 7 -18.42 16.52 17.34
CA GLY A 7 -17.25 15.86 17.87
C GLY A 7 -17.15 14.41 17.44
N ALA A 8 -16.28 13.65 18.09
CA ALA A 8 -16.05 12.26 17.82
C ALA A 8 -15.87 11.44 19.09
N SER A 9 -16.18 10.16 19.01
CA SER A 9 -15.92 9.17 20.06
C SER A 9 -14.78 8.25 19.62
N PHE A 10 -13.78 8.07 20.47
CA PHE A 10 -12.60 7.25 20.22
C PHE A 10 -12.53 6.13 21.25
N ILE A 11 -11.97 5.01 20.84
CA ILE A 11 -11.60 3.92 21.75
C ILE A 11 -10.08 3.87 21.81
N ASN A 12 -9.51 4.04 23.01
CA ASN A 12 -8.07 3.95 23.20
C ASN A 12 -7.57 2.50 23.27
N THR A 13 -6.26 2.31 23.35
CA THR A 13 -5.62 0.99 23.44
C THR A 13 -6.00 0.20 24.68
N LYS A 14 -6.50 0.87 25.75
CA LYS A 14 -7.03 0.27 26.97
C LYS A 14 -8.52 -0.06 26.87
N LYS A 15 -9.13 0.12 25.68
CA LYS A 15 -10.58 -0.04 25.43
C LYS A 15 -11.47 0.95 26.20
N GLU A 16 -10.92 2.06 26.64
CA GLU A 16 -11.70 3.14 27.26
C GLU A 16 -12.24 4.06 26.18
N THR A 17 -13.49 4.50 26.35
CA THR A 17 -14.13 5.45 25.43
C THR A 17 -13.77 6.88 25.80
N LEU A 18 -13.21 7.63 24.87
CA LEU A 18 -12.96 9.07 24.96
C LEU A 18 -13.94 9.81 24.04
N ILE A 19 -14.73 10.72 24.60
CA ILE A 19 -15.61 11.58 23.83
C ILE A 19 -15.00 12.97 23.74
N VAL A 20 -14.80 13.48 22.53
CA VAL A 20 -14.28 14.81 22.26
C VAL A 20 -15.38 15.66 21.63
N HIS A 21 -15.79 16.72 22.29
CA HIS A 21 -16.70 17.72 21.73
C HIS A 21 -15.90 18.81 21.02
N ALA A 22 -16.29 19.17 19.81
CA ALA A 22 -15.61 20.16 19.00
C ALA A 22 -16.60 21.10 18.30
N ALA A 23 -16.22 22.37 18.21
CA ALA A 23 -16.97 23.36 17.43
C ALA A 23 -16.76 23.17 15.92
N LEU A 24 -15.58 22.68 15.52
CA LEU A 24 -15.18 22.36 14.16
C LEU A 24 -14.53 20.97 14.14
N THR A 25 -14.89 20.16 13.18
CA THR A 25 -14.28 18.85 12.94
C THR A 25 -13.67 18.83 11.53
N ILE A 26 -12.41 18.42 11.44
CA ILE A 26 -11.70 18.25 10.16
C ILE A 26 -11.42 16.77 10.01
N ASP A 27 -11.83 16.19 8.88
CA ASP A 27 -11.49 14.83 8.51
C ASP A 27 -10.11 14.83 7.81
N GLY A 28 -9.15 14.15 8.41
CA GLY A 28 -7.82 13.91 7.85
C GLY A 28 -7.52 12.42 7.74
N THR A 29 -8.56 11.56 7.71
CA THR A 29 -8.39 10.13 7.49
C THR A 29 -8.09 9.83 6.02
N ASP A 30 -7.22 8.86 5.75
CA ASP A 30 -6.82 8.52 4.38
C ASP A 30 -7.99 8.00 3.54
N LEU A 31 -8.94 7.31 4.16
CA LEU A 31 -10.08 6.67 3.50
C LEU A 31 -11.40 7.43 3.68
N GLY A 32 -11.39 8.62 4.26
CA GLY A 32 -12.61 9.40 4.49
C GLY A 32 -13.56 8.79 5.53
N ASP A 33 -13.05 8.00 6.46
CA ASP A 33 -13.88 7.27 7.43
C ASP A 33 -14.71 8.21 8.33
N ALA A 34 -14.16 9.37 8.68
CA ALA A 34 -14.84 10.32 9.57
C ALA A 34 -16.02 11.00 8.87
N PHE A 35 -15.88 11.46 7.63
CA PHE A 35 -17.00 12.07 6.93
C PHE A 35 -18.07 11.05 6.51
N ALA A 36 -17.68 9.81 6.18
CA ALA A 36 -18.61 8.72 5.92
C ALA A 36 -19.44 8.41 7.17
N ALA A 37 -18.78 8.28 8.33
CA ALA A 37 -19.46 8.09 9.62
C ALA A 37 -20.36 9.27 10.01
N ALA A 38 -20.04 10.47 9.57
CA ALA A 38 -20.87 11.66 9.77
C ALA A 38 -22.10 11.72 8.84
N GLY A 39 -22.24 10.79 7.89
CA GLY A 39 -23.35 10.74 6.93
C GLY A 39 -23.22 11.74 5.78
N ALA A 40 -22.02 12.23 5.48
CA ALA A 40 -21.78 13.03 4.30
C ALA A 40 -21.99 12.20 3.05
N LYS A 41 -22.44 12.85 1.95
CA LYS A 41 -22.55 12.20 0.65
C LYS A 41 -21.18 12.17 -0.01
N TYR A 42 -20.85 11.07 -0.66
CA TYR A 42 -19.61 10.90 -1.41
C TYR A 42 -19.83 9.91 -2.56
N ASP A 43 -18.93 9.95 -3.52
CA ASP A 43 -18.84 8.98 -4.61
C ASP A 43 -17.56 8.16 -4.43
N ILE A 44 -17.57 6.92 -4.95
CA ILE A 44 -16.43 6.01 -4.92
C ILE A 44 -16.04 5.70 -6.36
N GLY A 45 -14.72 5.67 -6.61
CA GLY A 45 -14.18 5.37 -7.90
C GLY A 45 -14.04 6.59 -8.81
N MET A 46 -13.98 6.34 -10.10
CA MET A 46 -13.76 7.37 -11.10
C MET A 46 -15.11 8.00 -11.53
N GLU A 47 -15.22 9.32 -11.40
CA GLU A 47 -16.40 10.05 -11.83
C GLU A 47 -16.56 10.00 -13.35
N ASP A 48 -17.80 10.15 -13.81
CA ASP A 48 -18.12 10.30 -15.23
C ASP A 48 -17.58 11.62 -15.81
N SER A 49 -17.11 11.59 -17.04
CA SER A 49 -16.57 12.78 -17.73
C SER A 49 -17.58 13.91 -17.89
N SER A 50 -18.88 13.61 -17.90
CA SER A 50 -19.94 14.64 -17.94
C SER A 50 -19.97 15.47 -16.66
N TYR A 51 -19.55 14.87 -15.52
CA TYR A 51 -19.46 15.53 -14.22
C TYR A 51 -18.08 16.16 -14.00
N SER A 52 -17.00 15.37 -14.10
CA SER A 52 -15.63 15.82 -13.83
C SER A 52 -15.06 16.74 -14.90
N LYS A 53 -15.58 16.67 -16.14
CA LYS A 53 -15.04 17.33 -17.34
C LYS A 53 -13.66 16.80 -17.78
N GLU A 54 -13.24 15.69 -17.25
CA GLU A 54 -12.00 15.01 -17.63
C GLU A 54 -12.24 14.11 -18.85
N ALA A 55 -11.43 14.28 -19.90
CA ALA A 55 -11.68 13.69 -21.22
C ALA A 55 -11.69 12.15 -21.25
N MET A 56 -11.09 11.49 -20.26
CA MET A 56 -10.92 10.04 -20.23
C MET A 56 -11.66 9.35 -19.08
N ALA A 57 -12.53 10.05 -18.36
CA ALA A 57 -13.24 9.48 -17.24
C ALA A 57 -14.43 8.61 -17.70
N PRO A 58 -14.35 7.28 -17.57
CA PRO A 58 -15.41 6.37 -18.03
C PRO A 58 -16.58 6.22 -17.04
N GLY A 59 -16.55 6.88 -15.88
CA GLY A 59 -17.57 6.71 -14.86
C GLY A 59 -17.59 5.28 -14.29
N ASN A 60 -16.49 4.82 -13.70
CA ASN A 60 -16.38 3.48 -13.17
C ASN A 60 -16.07 3.49 -11.66
N TYR A 61 -17.07 3.22 -10.85
CA TYR A 61 -16.96 3.15 -9.41
C TYR A 61 -16.04 2.00 -8.88
N LEU A 62 -15.64 1.07 -9.75
CA LEU A 62 -14.68 0.02 -9.40
C LEU A 62 -13.22 0.44 -9.59
N ILE A 63 -12.97 1.58 -10.24
CA ILE A 63 -11.63 2.13 -10.39
C ILE A 63 -11.32 2.96 -9.15
N ILE A 64 -10.71 2.31 -8.18
CA ILE A 64 -10.23 2.90 -6.93
C ILE A 64 -8.70 2.88 -6.97
N GLN A 65 -8.06 3.89 -6.40
CA GLN A 65 -6.61 3.92 -6.29
C GLN A 65 -6.11 2.67 -5.57
N ASP A 66 -5.10 2.03 -6.13
CA ASP A 66 -4.40 0.92 -5.49
C ASP A 66 -3.73 1.38 -4.19
N LEU A 67 -3.51 0.40 -3.34
CA LEU A 67 -2.98 0.59 -2.01
C LEU A 67 -1.58 -0.02 -1.94
N THR A 68 -0.62 0.76 -1.45
CA THR A 68 0.76 0.31 -1.33
C THR A 68 1.20 0.26 0.14
N TRP A 69 1.67 -0.90 0.57
CA TRP A 69 2.31 -1.01 1.88
C TRP A 69 3.80 -0.79 1.73
N ALA A 70 4.27 0.41 2.09
CA ALA A 70 5.67 0.78 1.92
C ALA A 70 6.60 -0.03 2.83
N ALA A 71 7.75 -0.41 2.27
CA ALA A 71 8.85 -1.04 2.98
C ALA A 71 10.14 -0.28 2.71
N ILE A 72 11.12 -0.38 3.61
CA ILE A 72 12.47 0.12 3.38
C ILE A 72 13.43 -1.06 3.38
N LEU A 73 14.13 -1.24 2.28
CA LEU A 73 15.27 -2.13 2.19
C LEU A 73 16.56 -1.38 2.48
N LYS A 74 17.53 -2.08 3.05
CA LYS A 74 18.91 -1.61 3.22
C LYS A 74 19.85 -2.56 2.49
N ASP A 75 20.88 -2.00 1.85
CA ASP A 75 22.00 -2.80 1.35
C ASP A 75 22.95 -3.16 2.51
N PHE A 76 23.08 -4.43 2.77
CA PHE A 76 23.99 -4.97 3.80
C PHE A 76 25.35 -5.38 3.24
N GLY A 77 25.61 -5.09 1.97
CA GLY A 77 26.86 -5.32 1.29
C GLY A 77 26.98 -6.70 0.62
N LYS A 78 27.98 -6.80 -0.22
CA LYS A 78 28.23 -8.01 -1.03
C LYS A 78 28.43 -9.24 -0.15
N GLY A 79 27.73 -10.32 -0.48
CA GLY A 79 27.80 -11.60 0.23
C GLY A 79 26.87 -11.73 1.43
N ALA A 80 26.18 -10.66 1.84
CA ALA A 80 25.14 -10.76 2.85
C ALA A 80 23.92 -11.54 2.30
N ASP A 81 23.35 -12.39 3.13
CA ASP A 81 22.04 -13.01 2.88
C ASP A 81 21.03 -12.49 3.92
N LYS A 82 20.14 -11.66 3.48
CA LYS A 82 19.06 -11.03 4.26
C LYS A 82 17.69 -11.47 3.77
N THR A 83 17.63 -12.61 3.10
CA THR A 83 16.39 -13.18 2.58
C THR A 83 15.39 -13.36 3.73
N ILE A 84 14.20 -12.80 3.55
CA ILE A 84 13.10 -12.97 4.50
C ILE A 84 12.52 -14.39 4.38
N ALA A 85 11.78 -14.83 5.38
CA ALA A 85 11.00 -16.05 5.28
C ALA A 85 10.02 -15.95 4.10
N ARG A 86 9.81 -17.06 3.38
CA ARG A 86 8.85 -17.10 2.28
C ARG A 86 7.46 -16.74 2.82
N PRO A 87 6.81 -15.69 2.25
CA PRO A 87 5.47 -15.31 2.67
C PRO A 87 4.44 -16.42 2.38
N ALA A 88 3.41 -16.48 3.22
CA ALA A 88 2.28 -17.36 2.97
C ALA A 88 1.63 -17.00 1.62
N ASN A 89 1.22 -18.02 0.87
CA ASN A 89 0.60 -17.86 -0.46
C ASN A 89 1.45 -17.10 -1.48
N TYR A 90 2.78 -17.11 -1.34
CA TYR A 90 3.68 -16.47 -2.29
C TYR A 90 3.54 -17.07 -3.69
N ASP A 91 3.20 -16.24 -4.63
CA ASP A 91 3.17 -16.53 -6.06
C ASP A 91 4.13 -15.59 -6.79
N SER A 92 5.20 -16.13 -7.34
CA SER A 92 6.22 -15.36 -8.07
C SER A 92 5.69 -14.75 -9.37
N THR A 93 4.64 -15.33 -9.96
CA THR A 93 4.09 -14.88 -11.25
C THR A 93 3.52 -13.47 -11.17
N LEU A 94 3.08 -13.05 -9.99
CA LEU A 94 2.58 -11.70 -9.73
C LEU A 94 3.61 -10.60 -9.98
N TYR A 95 4.91 -10.95 -10.00
CA TYR A 95 6.03 -10.01 -10.08
C TYR A 95 6.85 -10.16 -11.38
N PHE A 96 6.50 -11.11 -12.26
CA PHE A 96 7.31 -11.44 -13.45
C PHE A 96 7.40 -10.23 -14.32
N CYS A 97 6.88 -9.32 -14.57
CA CYS A 97 7.10 -8.18 -15.45
C CYS A 97 7.51 -6.89 -14.74
N CYS A 98 7.94 -6.96 -13.47
CA CYS A 98 8.29 -5.76 -12.68
C CYS A 98 9.52 -5.00 -13.21
N CYS A 99 10.42 -5.68 -13.91
CA CYS A 99 11.62 -5.10 -14.50
C CYS A 99 12.16 -6.00 -15.63
N THR A 100 13.17 -5.53 -16.36
CA THR A 100 13.75 -6.29 -17.49
C THR A 100 14.53 -7.53 -17.07
N ASP A 101 14.98 -7.61 -15.82
CA ASP A 101 15.71 -8.78 -15.30
C ASP A 101 14.77 -9.86 -14.76
N ALA A 102 13.50 -9.57 -14.64
CA ALA A 102 12.50 -10.52 -14.20
C ALA A 102 12.05 -11.46 -15.35
N PRO A 103 11.58 -12.67 -15.05
CA PRO A 103 11.20 -13.66 -16.08
C PRO A 103 9.82 -13.36 -16.69
N CYS A 104 9.67 -12.21 -17.33
CA CYS A 104 8.44 -11.79 -17.99
C CYS A 104 8.17 -12.65 -19.23
N LYS A 105 7.19 -13.56 -19.13
CA LYS A 105 6.82 -14.47 -20.23
C LYS A 105 5.65 -13.95 -21.05
N GLU A 106 4.74 -13.23 -20.42
CA GLU A 106 3.53 -12.71 -21.03
C GLU A 106 3.48 -11.21 -20.82
N GLY A 107 3.33 -10.45 -21.89
CA GLY A 107 3.32 -9.00 -21.82
C GLY A 107 4.68 -8.35 -22.08
N LYS A 108 4.84 -7.13 -21.59
CA LYS A 108 6.09 -6.37 -21.69
C LYS A 108 6.61 -6.07 -20.28
N PRO A 109 7.89 -6.35 -19.99
CA PRO A 109 8.46 -5.94 -18.72
C PRO A 109 8.47 -4.42 -18.63
N TYR A 110 8.40 -3.90 -17.42
CA TYR A 110 8.63 -2.49 -17.20
C TYR A 110 10.07 -2.15 -17.61
N ASN A 111 10.22 -1.06 -18.37
CA ASN A 111 11.46 -0.77 -19.11
C ASN A 111 12.60 -0.23 -18.24
N VAL A 112 12.87 -0.89 -17.13
CA VAL A 112 14.03 -0.63 -16.25
C VAL A 112 14.57 -1.96 -15.74
N ASN A 113 15.87 -2.03 -15.47
CA ASN A 113 16.47 -3.19 -14.81
C ASN A 113 16.27 -3.15 -13.29
N ALA A 114 16.55 -4.26 -12.60
CA ALA A 114 16.35 -4.38 -11.15
C ALA A 114 17.13 -3.33 -10.34
N ALA A 115 18.34 -2.97 -10.77
CA ALA A 115 19.15 -1.96 -10.10
C ALA A 115 18.48 -0.57 -10.16
N LYS A 116 17.98 -0.18 -11.34
CA LYS A 116 17.23 1.08 -11.51
C LYS A 116 15.89 1.07 -10.80
N MET A 117 15.24 -0.08 -10.73
CA MET A 117 14.01 -0.24 -9.96
C MET A 117 14.25 0.09 -8.47
N LEU A 118 15.32 -0.42 -7.88
CA LEU A 118 15.69 -0.07 -6.51
C LEU A 118 16.11 1.39 -6.39
N GLU A 119 16.91 1.89 -7.36
CA GLU A 119 17.38 3.27 -7.37
C GLU A 119 16.24 4.30 -7.36
N TYR A 120 15.10 3.99 -7.94
CA TYR A 120 13.90 4.82 -7.90
C TYR A 120 13.49 5.21 -6.47
N GLY A 121 13.61 4.28 -5.53
CA GLY A 121 13.28 4.50 -4.13
C GLY A 121 14.46 4.84 -3.23
N ARG A 122 15.61 5.25 -3.79
CA ARG A 122 16.82 5.56 -3.00
C ARG A 122 16.57 6.68 -1.99
N ILE A 123 16.97 6.42 -0.75
CA ILE A 123 16.97 7.39 0.36
C ILE A 123 18.34 7.34 1.07
N PRO A 124 18.69 8.33 1.91
CA PRO A 124 19.99 8.37 2.59
C PRO A 124 20.31 7.10 3.38
N GLY A 125 21.60 6.72 3.46
CA GLY A 125 22.10 5.62 4.27
C GLY A 125 21.98 4.24 3.62
N ASP A 126 22.18 4.16 2.30
CA ASP A 126 22.12 2.92 1.50
C ASP A 126 20.79 2.18 1.67
N LYS A 127 19.71 2.95 1.69
CA LYS A 127 18.35 2.48 1.85
C LYS A 127 17.51 2.77 0.62
N PHE A 128 16.46 1.98 0.44
CA PHE A 128 15.58 2.03 -0.71
C PHE A 128 14.15 1.81 -0.27
N MET A 129 13.30 2.80 -0.48
CA MET A 129 11.87 2.63 -0.26
C MET A 129 11.28 1.78 -1.39
N ILE A 130 10.53 0.78 -1.03
CA ILE A 130 9.82 -0.08 -1.98
C ILE A 130 8.41 0.44 -2.14
N ASN A 131 8.21 1.07 -3.29
CA ASN A 131 6.94 1.56 -3.82
C ASN A 131 7.02 1.41 -5.34
N TRP A 132 6.62 0.24 -5.85
CA TRP A 132 6.80 -0.09 -7.26
C TRP A 132 5.49 -0.54 -7.90
N PRO A 133 4.88 0.30 -8.76
CA PRO A 133 3.55 0.06 -9.30
C PRO A 133 3.52 -1.07 -10.35
N ALA A 134 4.55 -1.15 -11.17
CA ALA A 134 4.58 -2.08 -12.31
C ALA A 134 4.86 -3.52 -11.88
N HIS A 135 3.84 -4.32 -11.65
CA HIS A 135 3.97 -5.70 -11.15
C HIS A 135 4.81 -5.81 -9.87
N GLY A 136 4.75 -4.79 -9.03
CA GLY A 136 5.46 -4.70 -7.77
C GLY A 136 4.56 -4.92 -6.57
N ASN A 137 4.61 -3.98 -5.61
CA ASN A 137 3.89 -4.10 -4.35
C ASN A 137 2.57 -3.35 -4.27
N ASP A 138 2.11 -2.72 -5.35
CA ASP A 138 0.78 -2.14 -5.40
C ASP A 138 -0.29 -3.24 -5.35
N PHE A 139 -1.29 -3.02 -4.52
CA PHE A 139 -2.37 -3.96 -4.30
C PHE A 139 -3.69 -3.34 -4.75
N ILE A 140 -4.30 -3.95 -5.76
CA ILE A 140 -5.60 -3.55 -6.30
C ILE A 140 -6.70 -4.21 -5.48
N GLY A 141 -7.58 -3.42 -4.91
CA GLY A 141 -8.70 -3.94 -4.13
C GLY A 141 -9.59 -2.83 -3.60
N ASN A 142 -10.79 -3.17 -3.15
CA ASN A 142 -11.67 -2.23 -2.47
C ASN A 142 -11.37 -2.22 -0.97
N PHE A 143 -11.03 -1.05 -0.44
CA PHE A 143 -10.76 -0.80 0.99
C PHE A 143 -11.76 0.18 1.59
N ILE A 144 -12.58 0.81 0.74
CA ILE A 144 -13.46 1.90 1.07
C ILE A 144 -14.88 1.33 1.18
N ASP A 145 -15.63 1.79 2.16
CA ASP A 145 -17.05 1.47 2.35
C ASP A 145 -17.34 -0.04 2.42
N ILE A 146 -16.44 -0.78 3.03
CA ILE A 146 -16.59 -2.21 3.31
C ILE A 146 -16.56 -2.45 4.82
N ASN A 147 -17.09 -3.60 5.24
CA ASN A 147 -17.08 -3.94 6.67
C ASN A 147 -15.65 -4.12 7.20
N PRO A 148 -15.41 -3.91 8.51
CA PRO A 148 -14.07 -3.96 9.09
C PRO A 148 -13.33 -5.29 8.88
N ILE A 149 -14.04 -6.42 8.82
CA ILE A 149 -13.42 -7.74 8.65
C ILE A 149 -12.85 -7.88 7.23
N ASP A 150 -13.59 -7.46 6.23
CA ASP A 150 -13.13 -7.54 4.83
C ASP A 150 -12.05 -6.50 4.55
N ARG A 151 -12.13 -5.33 5.18
CA ARG A 151 -11.05 -4.33 5.13
C ARG A 151 -9.75 -4.91 5.70
N GLU A 152 -9.78 -5.55 6.87
CA GLU A 152 -8.58 -6.16 7.46
C GLU A 152 -7.99 -7.27 6.57
N LYS A 153 -8.82 -8.09 5.93
CA LYS A 153 -8.35 -9.09 4.95
C LYS A 153 -7.67 -8.44 3.75
N ALA A 154 -8.23 -7.35 3.22
CA ALA A 154 -7.66 -6.63 2.10
C ALA A 154 -6.31 -5.98 2.49
N LEU A 155 -6.23 -5.38 3.68
CA LEU A 155 -5.00 -4.81 4.23
C LEU A 155 -3.92 -5.89 4.43
N GLU A 156 -4.29 -7.07 4.95
CA GLU A 156 -3.36 -8.19 5.05
C GLU A 156 -2.91 -8.68 3.67
N GLY A 157 -3.81 -8.72 2.69
CA GLY A 157 -3.46 -9.03 1.30
C GLY A 157 -2.40 -8.07 0.73
N ALA A 158 -2.56 -6.78 0.96
CA ALA A 158 -1.60 -5.74 0.56
C ALA A 158 -0.25 -5.91 1.26
N ARG A 159 -0.25 -6.24 2.55
CA ARG A 159 0.96 -6.53 3.33
C ARG A 159 1.70 -7.75 2.78
N GLN A 160 0.98 -8.84 2.49
CA GLN A 160 1.55 -10.05 1.88
C GLN A 160 2.06 -9.79 0.47
N LYS A 161 1.41 -8.93 -0.31
CA LYS A 161 1.88 -8.50 -1.63
C LYS A 161 3.26 -7.82 -1.54
N THR A 162 3.45 -6.91 -0.60
CA THR A 162 4.74 -6.24 -0.38
C THR A 162 5.82 -7.21 0.09
N LEU A 163 5.52 -8.07 1.06
CA LEU A 163 6.49 -9.09 1.51
C LEU A 163 6.85 -10.06 0.38
N GLY A 164 5.87 -10.46 -0.42
CA GLY A 164 6.10 -11.30 -1.60
C GLY A 164 7.02 -10.63 -2.62
N PHE A 165 6.84 -9.34 -2.87
CA PHE A 165 7.72 -8.58 -3.76
C PHE A 165 9.15 -8.51 -3.23
N ILE A 166 9.34 -8.26 -1.94
CA ILE A 166 10.66 -8.28 -1.30
C ILE A 166 11.31 -9.66 -1.45
N TYR A 167 10.57 -10.72 -1.16
CA TYR A 167 11.06 -12.08 -1.34
C TYR A 167 11.43 -12.38 -2.79
N PHE A 168 10.65 -11.89 -3.75
CA PHE A 168 10.95 -11.99 -5.19
C PHE A 168 12.27 -11.28 -5.56
N ILE A 169 12.47 -10.04 -5.09
CA ILE A 169 13.73 -9.30 -5.28
C ILE A 169 14.91 -10.10 -4.76
N GLN A 170 14.78 -10.69 -3.57
CA GLN A 170 15.86 -11.43 -2.93
C GLN A 170 16.14 -12.78 -3.60
N THR A 171 15.12 -13.50 -4.03
CA THR A 171 15.26 -14.87 -4.52
C THR A 171 15.31 -14.99 -6.03
N THR A 172 14.36 -14.38 -6.74
CA THR A 172 14.27 -14.47 -8.20
C THR A 172 15.23 -13.52 -8.89
N LEU A 173 15.35 -12.27 -8.41
CA LEU A 173 16.33 -11.33 -8.94
C LEU A 173 17.73 -11.51 -8.30
N GLY A 174 17.87 -12.42 -7.33
CA GLY A 174 19.15 -12.76 -6.71
C GLY A 174 19.77 -11.70 -5.81
N MET A 175 19.02 -10.67 -5.43
CA MET A 175 19.50 -9.50 -4.69
C MET A 175 19.39 -9.72 -3.17
N LYS A 176 19.97 -10.81 -2.65
CA LYS A 176 19.85 -11.26 -1.26
C LYS A 176 20.43 -10.31 -0.23
N GLN A 177 21.37 -9.44 -0.62
CA GLN A 177 21.98 -8.46 0.28
C GLN A 177 21.02 -7.33 0.69
N TYR A 178 19.92 -7.13 -0.03
CA TYR A 178 18.92 -6.15 0.32
C TYR A 178 17.93 -6.72 1.32
N GLY A 179 18.00 -6.27 2.56
CA GLY A 179 17.15 -6.74 3.66
C GLY A 179 16.25 -5.65 4.20
N LEU A 180 15.17 -6.05 4.87
CA LEU A 180 14.29 -5.11 5.55
C LEU A 180 15.07 -4.29 6.59
N ALA A 181 15.01 -2.97 6.47
CA ALA A 181 15.55 -2.04 7.45
C ALA A 181 14.65 -1.96 8.71
N ASN A 182 15.16 -1.39 9.78
CA ASN A 182 14.43 -1.23 11.04
C ASN A 182 13.84 0.18 11.19
N GLU A 183 13.41 0.79 10.10
CA GLU A 183 12.87 2.16 10.10
C GLU A 183 11.44 2.20 10.66
N PHE A 184 10.68 1.14 10.42
CA PHE A 184 9.30 1.05 10.90
C PHE A 184 9.20 0.17 12.15
N PRO A 185 8.49 0.62 13.19
CA PRO A 185 8.38 -0.11 14.46
C PRO A 185 7.38 -1.27 14.42
N SER A 186 6.88 -1.66 13.26
CA SER A 186 5.97 -2.79 13.13
C SER A 186 6.68 -4.13 13.20
N ASN A 187 5.97 -5.18 13.61
CA ASN A 187 6.49 -6.54 13.67
C ASN A 187 6.98 -7.07 12.32
N HIS A 188 6.44 -6.53 11.22
CA HIS A 188 6.80 -6.90 9.86
C HIS A 188 7.85 -5.97 9.25
N LYS A 189 8.28 -4.93 9.97
CA LYS A 189 9.19 -3.88 9.47
C LYS A 189 8.65 -3.14 8.22
N LEU A 190 7.36 -3.12 8.05
CA LEU A 190 6.65 -2.34 7.05
C LEU A 190 6.08 -1.08 7.71
N ALA A 191 5.67 -0.11 6.92
CA ALA A 191 4.94 1.05 7.41
C ALA A 191 3.77 0.62 8.31
N LEU A 192 3.38 1.45 9.26
CA LEU A 192 2.29 1.13 10.19
C LEU A 192 0.94 1.04 9.46
N MET A 193 0.76 1.87 8.45
CA MET A 193 -0.40 1.89 7.57
C MET A 193 0.05 1.98 6.12
N PRO A 194 -0.70 1.46 5.16
CA PRO A 194 -0.46 1.68 3.75
C PRO A 194 -0.88 3.08 3.33
N TYR A 195 -0.53 3.48 2.12
CA TYR A 195 -1.03 4.69 1.48
C TYR A 195 -1.57 4.37 0.10
#